data_a855c4af3c3b3bbc5ebcec1b2dfd22e4
#
_entry.id   a855c4af3c3b3bbc5ebcec1b2dfd22e4
#
_cell.length_a   1.000
_cell.length_b   1.000
_cell.length_c   1.000
_cell.angle_alpha   90.00
_cell.angle_beta   90.00
_cell.angle_gamma   90.00
#
_symmetry.space_group_name_H-M   'P 1'
#
loop_
_entity.id
_entity.type
_entity.pdbx_description
1 polymer ?
#
loop_
_entity_poly.entity_id
_entity_poly.type
_entity_poly.pdbx_seq_one_letter_code
_entity_poly.pdbx_strand_id
1 'polypeptide(L)'
;MSDSWYKVDNVAKVFLATATPQDPRVFRISCTLNEEIDPDTLNEALRSTAQEWPQFQVTLHRGLFWHYFESTDQLPTAQPENKAPCAPLYTPERRNRLIYRVTYFGSRINLEMFHAITDGNGGLLYLKSIVRNYLALRHPGELDSVPSPNSASAGDLAQDSFAPSTVEQSAIPWQKRSRSTASTVCACPITSSSSLRAT
;
A
#
# COMPACT_ATOMS: atom_id res chain seq x y z
N MET A 1 24.72 -5.84 -9.29
CA MET A 1 23.37 -5.33 -8.96
C MET A 1 23.47 -3.82 -9.01
N SER A 2 22.72 -3.17 -9.89
CA SER A 2 22.75 -1.70 -10.00
C SER A 2 21.89 -1.14 -8.89
N ASP A 3 22.49 -0.41 -7.95
CA ASP A 3 21.75 0.41 -6.96
C ASP A 3 20.96 1.46 -7.74
N SER A 4 19.69 1.14 -8.05
CA SER A 4 18.82 2.12 -8.66
C SER A 4 18.10 2.89 -7.56
N TRP A 5 18.40 4.18 -7.47
CA TRP A 5 17.72 5.10 -6.58
C TRP A 5 16.73 5.95 -7.37
N TYR A 6 15.63 6.29 -6.72
CA TYR A 6 14.54 7.06 -7.31
C TYR A 6 14.31 8.33 -6.49
N LYS A 7 14.13 9.44 -7.20
CA LYS A 7 13.79 10.70 -6.56
C LYS A 7 12.35 10.62 -6.04
N VAL A 8 12.16 11.05 -4.80
CA VAL A 8 10.82 11.18 -4.20
C VAL A 8 10.04 12.26 -4.96
N ASP A 9 8.81 11.95 -5.39
CA ASP A 9 7.92 12.90 -6.06
C ASP A 9 7.45 14.01 -5.13
N ASN A 10 6.71 14.99 -5.67
CA ASN A 10 6.28 16.15 -4.89
C ASN A 10 5.21 15.80 -3.85
N VAL A 11 4.35 14.83 -4.13
CA VAL A 11 3.30 14.36 -3.20
C VAL A 11 3.93 13.61 -2.04
N ALA A 12 4.84 12.69 -2.34
CA ALA A 12 5.59 11.95 -1.32
C ALA A 12 6.40 12.88 -0.40
N LYS A 13 6.95 13.99 -0.91
CA LYS A 13 7.62 15.00 -0.08
C LYS A 13 6.69 15.64 0.94
N VAL A 14 5.41 15.88 0.59
CA VAL A 14 4.42 16.41 1.53
C VAL A 14 4.17 15.40 2.64
N PHE A 15 3.97 14.13 2.33
CA PHE A 15 3.79 13.09 3.34
C PHE A 15 5.01 12.95 4.24
N LEU A 16 6.22 13.00 3.69
CA LEU A 16 7.46 12.96 4.46
C LEU A 16 7.62 14.16 5.38
N ALA A 17 7.25 15.35 4.93
CA ALA A 17 7.35 16.58 5.72
C ALA A 17 6.30 16.67 6.83
N THR A 18 5.16 16.00 6.68
CA THR A 18 4.02 16.05 7.60
C THR A 18 3.87 14.81 8.48
N ALA A 19 4.65 13.76 8.25
CA ALA A 19 4.63 12.56 9.06
C ALA A 19 5.16 12.85 10.48
N THR A 20 4.40 12.41 11.49
CA THR A 20 4.76 12.51 12.91
C THR A 20 4.58 11.14 13.58
N PRO A 21 5.12 10.90 14.77
CA PRO A 21 4.85 9.67 15.53
C PRO A 21 3.37 9.45 15.81
N GLN A 22 2.57 10.52 15.95
CA GLN A 22 1.12 10.49 16.21
C GLN A 22 0.30 10.33 14.92
N ASP A 23 0.82 10.84 13.80
CA ASP A 23 0.24 10.69 12.47
C ASP A 23 1.34 10.27 11.48
N PRO A 24 1.65 8.98 11.40
CA PRO A 24 2.80 8.50 10.62
C PRO A 24 2.51 8.42 9.10
N ARG A 25 1.38 8.94 8.65
CA ARG A 25 0.96 8.91 7.25
C ARG A 25 0.96 7.49 6.65
N VAL A 26 0.57 6.54 7.47
CA VAL A 26 0.38 5.14 7.09
C VAL A 26 -1.12 4.89 6.94
N PHE A 27 -1.50 4.26 5.85
CA PHE A 27 -2.87 3.79 5.67
C PHE A 27 -2.92 2.27 5.70
N ARG A 28 -4.08 1.71 6.05
CA ARG A 28 -4.34 0.27 6.07
C ARG A 28 -5.49 -0.06 5.14
N ILE A 29 -5.31 -1.13 4.38
CA ILE A 29 -6.37 -1.81 3.63
C ILE A 29 -6.38 -3.27 4.09
N SER A 30 -7.58 -3.84 4.26
CA SER A 30 -7.72 -5.21 4.75
C SER A 30 -8.66 -6.00 3.84
N CYS A 31 -8.37 -7.30 3.72
CA CYS A 31 -9.23 -8.28 3.06
C CYS A 31 -9.50 -9.43 4.04
N THR A 32 -10.77 -9.79 4.20
CA THR A 32 -11.18 -10.96 5.01
C THR A 32 -11.59 -12.07 4.07
N LEU A 33 -11.02 -13.25 4.27
CA LEU A 33 -11.33 -14.48 3.53
C LEU A 33 -12.34 -15.33 4.31
N ASN A 34 -12.85 -16.38 3.68
CA ASN A 34 -13.76 -17.34 4.31
C ASN A 34 -13.02 -18.46 5.06
N GLU A 35 -11.69 -18.46 5.03
CA GLU A 35 -10.81 -19.44 5.66
C GLU A 35 -9.74 -18.76 6.51
N GLU A 36 -9.14 -19.48 7.44
CA GLU A 36 -8.00 -19.00 8.22
C GLU A 36 -6.76 -18.84 7.33
N ILE A 37 -6.01 -17.80 7.61
CA ILE A 37 -4.78 -17.50 6.87
C ILE A 37 -3.68 -18.47 7.28
N ASP A 38 -3.15 -19.19 6.29
CA ASP A 38 -1.92 -19.95 6.45
C ASP A 38 -0.70 -19.05 6.23
N PRO A 39 0.15 -18.84 7.27
CA PRO A 39 1.27 -17.91 7.20
C PRO A 39 2.33 -18.29 6.17
N ASP A 40 2.57 -19.57 5.96
CA ASP A 40 3.61 -20.04 5.04
C ASP A 40 3.18 -19.80 3.60
N THR A 41 1.95 -20.13 3.25
CA THR A 41 1.36 -19.82 1.94
C THR A 41 1.30 -18.31 1.70
N LEU A 42 0.98 -17.52 2.74
CA LEU A 42 0.96 -16.05 2.60
C LEU A 42 2.36 -15.49 2.32
N ASN A 43 3.39 -16.04 2.95
CA ASN A 43 4.77 -15.63 2.68
C ASN A 43 5.23 -16.00 1.26
N GLU A 44 4.79 -17.12 0.72
CA GLU A 44 5.07 -17.50 -0.66
C GLU A 44 4.34 -16.58 -1.66
N ALA A 45 3.06 -16.29 -1.40
CA ALA A 45 2.30 -15.32 -2.18
C ALA A 45 2.96 -13.93 -2.19
N LEU A 46 3.50 -13.50 -1.04
CA LEU A 46 4.21 -12.22 -0.94
C LEU A 46 5.49 -12.19 -1.78
N ARG A 47 6.25 -13.29 -1.84
CA ARG A 47 7.44 -13.38 -2.70
C ARG A 47 7.06 -13.23 -4.18
N SER A 48 6.02 -13.93 -4.62
CA SER A 48 5.52 -13.82 -6.00
C SER A 48 5.04 -12.42 -6.30
N THR A 49 4.26 -11.82 -5.38
CA THR A 49 3.77 -10.44 -5.54
C THR A 49 4.91 -9.42 -5.57
N ALA A 50 5.96 -9.59 -4.79
CA ALA A 50 7.11 -8.71 -4.80
C ALA A 50 7.82 -8.68 -6.17
N GLN A 51 7.84 -9.80 -6.88
CA GLN A 51 8.38 -9.88 -8.24
C GLN A 51 7.49 -9.18 -9.28
N GLU A 52 6.17 -9.23 -9.09
CA GLU A 52 5.20 -8.56 -9.96
C GLU A 52 5.20 -7.02 -9.78
N TRP A 53 5.58 -6.55 -8.57
CA TRP A 53 5.51 -5.14 -8.16
C TRP A 53 6.87 -4.62 -7.67
N PRO A 54 7.90 -4.60 -8.52
CA PRO A 54 9.25 -4.19 -8.11
C PRO A 54 9.32 -2.73 -7.62
N GLN A 55 8.40 -1.86 -8.06
CA GLN A 55 8.32 -0.47 -7.62
C GLN A 55 8.00 -0.31 -6.12
N PHE A 56 7.44 -1.33 -5.46
CA PHE A 56 7.21 -1.34 -4.02
C PHE A 56 8.36 -1.96 -3.23
N GLN A 57 9.34 -2.57 -3.92
CA GLN A 57 10.54 -3.14 -3.31
C GLN A 57 11.58 -2.04 -3.09
N VAL A 58 11.23 -1.08 -2.24
CA VAL A 58 12.08 0.08 -1.96
C VAL A 58 12.19 0.35 -0.46
N THR A 59 13.32 0.90 -0.08
CA THR A 59 13.58 1.48 1.24
C THR A 59 13.65 2.99 1.11
N LEU A 60 13.34 3.71 2.17
CA LEU A 60 13.38 5.17 2.20
C LEU A 60 14.64 5.63 2.93
N HIS A 61 15.41 6.46 2.28
CA HIS A 61 16.63 7.03 2.80
C HIS A 61 16.55 8.56 2.90
N ARG A 62 17.26 9.10 3.88
CA ARG A 62 17.42 10.53 4.05
C ARG A 62 18.85 10.92 3.70
N GLY A 63 19.00 11.67 2.61
CA GLY A 63 20.23 12.37 2.29
C GLY A 63 20.43 13.63 3.14
N LEU A 64 21.44 14.43 2.82
CA LEU A 64 21.74 15.67 3.56
C LEU A 64 20.61 16.70 3.46
N PHE A 65 19.99 16.83 2.28
CA PHE A 65 18.93 17.81 2.01
C PHE A 65 17.65 17.24 1.42
N TRP A 66 17.62 15.92 1.07
CA TRP A 66 16.47 15.32 0.41
C TRP A 66 16.29 13.86 0.85
N HIS A 67 15.09 13.31 0.61
CA HIS A 67 14.80 11.90 0.72
C HIS A 67 14.86 11.26 -0.67
N TYR A 68 15.18 9.97 -0.71
CA TYR A 68 15.17 9.15 -1.93
C TYR A 68 14.76 7.72 -1.61
N PHE A 69 14.19 7.05 -2.59
CA PHE A 69 13.94 5.62 -2.53
C PHE A 69 15.10 4.86 -3.13
N GLU A 70 15.45 3.76 -2.52
CA GLU A 70 16.49 2.85 -2.98
C GLU A 70 15.87 1.46 -3.15
N SER A 71 16.09 0.83 -4.32
CA SER A 71 15.63 -0.53 -4.58
C SER A 71 16.30 -1.50 -3.63
N THR A 72 15.55 -2.50 -3.16
CA THR A 72 16.04 -3.52 -2.24
C THR A 72 15.59 -4.91 -2.65
N ASP A 73 16.45 -5.88 -2.43
CA ASP A 73 16.11 -7.30 -2.59
C ASP A 73 15.46 -7.90 -1.32
N GLN A 74 15.15 -7.05 -0.33
CA GLN A 74 14.50 -7.49 0.89
C GLN A 74 13.10 -8.02 0.60
N LEU A 75 12.86 -9.29 0.89
CA LEU A 75 11.55 -9.90 0.72
C LEU A 75 10.60 -9.50 1.85
N PRO A 76 9.35 -9.17 1.54
CA PRO A 76 8.33 -8.94 2.54
C PRO A 76 8.02 -10.24 3.29
N THR A 77 7.71 -10.11 4.57
CA THR A 77 7.31 -11.24 5.42
C THR A 77 6.05 -10.86 6.17
N ALA A 78 5.03 -11.70 6.10
CA ALA A 78 3.80 -11.56 6.86
C ALA A 78 4.04 -11.85 8.34
N GLN A 79 3.45 -11.06 9.21
CA GLN A 79 3.56 -11.20 10.66
C GLN A 79 2.17 -11.27 11.30
N PRO A 80 2.01 -11.99 12.42
CA PRO A 80 0.78 -11.87 13.20
C PRO A 80 0.53 -10.41 13.57
N GLU A 81 -0.73 -10.00 13.56
CA GLU A 81 -1.12 -8.65 13.99
C GLU A 81 -0.91 -8.51 15.50
N ASN A 82 0.14 -7.81 15.90
CA ASN A 82 0.53 -7.61 17.30
C ASN A 82 0.82 -6.14 17.65
N LYS A 83 0.54 -5.22 16.73
CA LYS A 83 0.77 -3.78 16.90
C LYS A 83 -0.51 -3.02 16.61
N ALA A 84 -0.57 -1.79 17.13
CA ALA A 84 -1.63 -0.87 16.77
C ALA A 84 -1.67 -0.67 15.24
N PRO A 85 -2.86 -0.58 14.64
CA PRO A 85 -3.01 -0.26 13.22
C PRO A 85 -2.29 1.04 12.86
N CYS A 86 -1.72 1.06 11.65
CA CYS A 86 -1.02 2.23 11.11
C CYS A 86 0.15 2.74 11.97
N ALA A 87 0.79 1.85 12.76
CA ALA A 87 2.01 2.21 13.48
C ALA A 87 3.12 2.63 12.51
N PRO A 88 4.04 3.54 12.91
CA PRO A 88 5.10 4.05 12.05
C PRO A 88 5.88 2.95 11.34
N LEU A 89 6.00 3.06 10.02
CA LEU A 89 6.79 2.15 9.19
C LEU A 89 8.19 2.69 8.94
N TYR A 90 8.33 4.00 8.89
CA TYR A 90 9.59 4.69 8.73
C TYR A 90 9.97 5.43 10.02
N THR A 91 11.14 5.08 10.56
CA THR A 91 11.79 5.80 11.66
C THR A 91 13.28 5.89 11.37
N PRO A 92 14.02 6.83 11.99
CA PRO A 92 15.47 6.95 11.78
C PRO A 92 16.25 5.64 12.04
N GLU A 93 15.73 4.78 12.94
CA GLU A 93 16.34 3.49 13.30
C GLU A 93 15.95 2.36 12.33
N ARG A 94 14.96 2.58 11.46
CA ARG A 94 14.42 1.59 10.52
C ARG A 94 14.68 1.94 9.05
N ARG A 95 15.81 2.58 8.77
CA ARG A 95 16.15 3.12 7.44
C ARG A 95 16.21 2.07 6.33
N ASN A 96 16.58 0.83 6.65
CA ASN A 96 16.79 -0.22 5.66
C ASN A 96 15.64 -1.24 5.68
N ARG A 97 14.40 -0.79 5.84
CA ARG A 97 13.23 -1.67 5.81
C ARG A 97 12.23 -1.20 4.77
N LEU A 98 11.50 -2.18 4.24
CA LEU A 98 10.35 -1.89 3.39
C LEU A 98 9.40 -0.93 4.11
N ILE A 99 8.88 0.03 3.36
CA ILE A 99 7.96 1.06 3.87
C ILE A 99 6.49 0.67 3.71
N TYR A 100 6.26 -0.62 3.69
CA TYR A 100 4.97 -1.26 3.87
C TYR A 100 5.11 -2.50 4.77
N ARG A 101 4.00 -3.00 5.27
CA ARG A 101 3.93 -4.17 6.14
C ARG A 101 2.68 -4.97 5.82
N VAL A 102 2.81 -6.29 5.82
CA VAL A 102 1.68 -7.22 5.74
C VAL A 102 1.54 -7.93 7.08
N THR A 103 0.34 -7.93 7.62
CA THR A 103 0.00 -8.67 8.84
C THR A 103 -1.25 -9.51 8.62
N TYR A 104 -1.46 -10.51 9.45
CA TYR A 104 -2.65 -11.34 9.41
C TYR A 104 -3.22 -11.55 10.81
N PHE A 105 -4.54 -11.76 10.87
CA PHE A 105 -5.26 -12.12 12.09
C PHE A 105 -6.50 -12.98 11.72
N GLY A 106 -6.54 -14.24 12.18
CA GLY A 106 -7.58 -15.19 11.79
C GLY A 106 -7.67 -15.32 10.26
N SER A 107 -8.79 -14.94 9.69
CA SER A 107 -9.05 -14.97 8.24
C SER A 107 -8.72 -13.65 7.51
N ARG A 108 -8.13 -12.67 8.20
CA ARG A 108 -7.91 -11.33 7.64
C ARG A 108 -6.44 -11.07 7.30
N ILE A 109 -6.19 -10.60 6.08
CA ILE A 109 -4.92 -10.07 5.62
C ILE A 109 -5.00 -8.55 5.68
N ASN A 110 -4.01 -7.90 6.30
CA ASN A 110 -3.88 -6.45 6.39
C ASN A 110 -2.63 -6.00 5.65
N LEU A 111 -2.77 -5.00 4.81
CA LEU A 111 -1.68 -4.27 4.18
C LEU A 111 -1.62 -2.88 4.76
N GLU A 112 -0.47 -2.49 5.29
CA GLU A 112 -0.18 -1.13 5.74
C GLU A 112 0.92 -0.54 4.89
N MET A 113 0.70 0.64 4.35
CA MET A 113 1.64 1.32 3.47
C MET A 113 1.86 2.77 3.90
N PHE A 114 3.10 3.23 3.79
CA PHE A 114 3.42 4.63 3.96
C PHE A 114 2.98 5.40 2.71
N HIS A 115 2.23 6.47 2.92
CA HIS A 115 1.59 7.21 1.82
C HIS A 115 2.56 7.82 0.79
N ALA A 116 3.84 7.90 1.14
CA ALA A 116 4.87 8.37 0.20
C ALA A 116 5.19 7.39 -0.93
N ILE A 117 4.79 6.09 -0.82
CA ILE A 117 5.07 5.09 -1.85
C ILE A 117 3.95 4.98 -2.88
N THR A 118 2.70 5.16 -2.44
CA THR A 118 1.52 5.04 -3.29
C THR A 118 0.29 5.65 -2.61
N ASP A 119 -0.75 5.87 -3.40
CA ASP A 119 -2.09 6.23 -2.93
C ASP A 119 -2.92 4.99 -2.53
N GLY A 120 -4.17 5.23 -2.12
CA GLY A 120 -5.08 4.16 -1.74
C GLY A 120 -5.43 3.20 -2.88
N ASN A 121 -5.45 3.68 -4.13
CA ASN A 121 -5.76 2.84 -5.29
C ASN A 121 -4.59 1.88 -5.59
N GLY A 122 -3.36 2.39 -5.62
CA GLY A 122 -2.17 1.56 -5.80
C GLY A 122 -2.01 0.52 -4.69
N GLY A 123 -2.27 0.91 -3.43
CA GLY A 123 -2.31 -0.02 -2.30
C GLY A 123 -3.39 -1.10 -2.43
N LEU A 124 -4.58 -0.73 -2.92
CA LEU A 124 -5.65 -1.70 -3.17
C LEU A 124 -5.29 -2.70 -4.25
N LEU A 125 -4.68 -2.26 -5.35
CA LEU A 125 -4.23 -3.15 -6.42
C LEU A 125 -3.15 -4.11 -5.92
N TYR A 126 -2.21 -3.62 -5.11
CA TYR A 126 -1.18 -4.45 -4.49
C TYR A 126 -1.79 -5.51 -3.55
N LEU A 127 -2.74 -5.13 -2.68
CA LEU A 127 -3.45 -6.09 -1.83
C LEU A 127 -4.21 -7.14 -2.65
N LYS A 128 -4.87 -6.74 -3.74
CA LYS A 128 -5.54 -7.68 -4.65
C LYS A 128 -4.57 -8.69 -5.26
N SER A 129 -3.36 -8.26 -5.64
CA SER A 129 -2.31 -9.17 -6.12
C SER A 129 -1.88 -10.16 -5.04
N ILE A 130 -1.66 -9.69 -3.80
CA ILE A 130 -1.33 -10.57 -2.66
C ILE A 130 -2.41 -11.63 -2.45
N VAL A 131 -3.67 -11.20 -2.38
CA VAL A 131 -4.82 -12.10 -2.14
C VAL A 131 -4.98 -13.09 -3.29
N ARG A 132 -4.85 -12.63 -4.54
CA ARG A 132 -4.90 -13.50 -5.72
C ARG A 132 -3.83 -14.58 -5.68
N ASN A 133 -2.58 -14.19 -5.43
CA ASN A 133 -1.47 -15.13 -5.37
C ASN A 133 -1.63 -16.11 -4.20
N TYR A 134 -2.11 -15.64 -3.05
CA TYR A 134 -2.45 -16.49 -1.90
C TYR A 134 -3.52 -17.53 -2.26
N LEU A 135 -4.64 -17.10 -2.85
CA LEU A 135 -5.74 -17.99 -3.20
C LEU A 135 -5.34 -18.96 -4.33
N ALA A 136 -4.50 -18.55 -5.28
CA ALA A 136 -3.99 -19.43 -6.32
C ALA A 136 -3.13 -20.59 -5.75
N LEU A 137 -2.38 -20.32 -4.69
CA LEU A 137 -1.60 -21.34 -3.99
C LEU A 137 -2.49 -22.24 -3.12
N ARG A 138 -3.55 -21.69 -2.50
CA ARG A 138 -4.50 -22.45 -1.64
C ARG A 138 -5.47 -23.29 -2.45
N HIS A 139 -5.91 -22.79 -3.60
CA HIS A 139 -6.96 -23.40 -4.45
C HIS A 139 -6.46 -23.49 -5.91
N PRO A 140 -5.50 -24.41 -6.19
CA PRO A 140 -4.95 -24.56 -7.52
C PRO A 140 -6.04 -24.88 -8.56
N GLY A 141 -6.04 -24.16 -9.68
CA GLY A 141 -6.95 -24.35 -10.80
C GLY A 141 -8.28 -23.59 -10.71
N GLU A 142 -8.67 -23.04 -9.56
CA GLU A 142 -9.93 -22.28 -9.44
C GLU A 142 -9.81 -20.82 -9.94
N LEU A 143 -8.60 -20.29 -9.98
CA LEU A 143 -8.32 -18.87 -10.31
C LEU A 143 -7.69 -18.66 -11.69
N ASP A 144 -7.53 -19.69 -12.48
CA ASP A 144 -6.86 -19.62 -13.81
C ASP A 144 -7.55 -18.64 -14.78
N SER A 145 -8.86 -18.41 -14.59
CA SER A 145 -9.65 -17.47 -15.39
C SER A 145 -9.66 -16.03 -14.86
N VAL A 146 -9.08 -15.78 -13.67
CA VAL A 146 -9.08 -14.44 -13.06
C VAL A 146 -7.86 -13.66 -13.53
N PRO A 147 -8.04 -12.53 -14.26
CA PRO A 147 -6.91 -11.73 -14.73
C PRO A 147 -6.10 -11.15 -13.57
N SER A 148 -4.80 -11.03 -13.78
CA SER A 148 -3.93 -10.36 -12.80
C SER A 148 -4.32 -8.87 -12.66
N PRO A 149 -4.40 -8.33 -11.43
CA PRO A 149 -4.64 -6.90 -11.22
C PRO A 149 -3.58 -5.99 -11.85
N ASN A 150 -2.39 -6.53 -12.09
CA ASN A 150 -1.26 -5.81 -12.71
C ASN A 150 -1.36 -5.72 -14.25
N SER A 151 -2.41 -6.24 -14.87
CA SER A 151 -2.63 -6.14 -16.33
C SER A 151 -3.02 -4.72 -16.79
N ALA A 152 -3.39 -3.82 -15.86
CA ALA A 152 -3.45 -2.39 -16.11
C ALA A 152 -2.03 -1.83 -16.06
N SER A 153 -1.53 -1.36 -17.19
CA SER A 153 -0.14 -0.98 -17.48
C SER A 153 0.66 -0.45 -16.30
N ALA A 154 1.78 -1.10 -15.99
CA ALA A 154 2.77 -0.62 -15.01
C ALA A 154 3.29 0.82 -15.32
N GLY A 155 3.04 1.33 -16.52
CA GLY A 155 3.34 2.71 -16.95
C GLY A 155 2.46 3.76 -16.27
N ASP A 156 1.20 3.45 -15.98
CA ASP A 156 0.27 4.41 -15.37
C ASP A 156 0.48 4.57 -13.85
N LEU A 157 1.08 3.58 -13.20
CA LEU A 157 1.35 3.60 -11.76
C LEU A 157 2.67 4.31 -11.40
N ALA A 158 3.56 4.47 -12.37
CA ALA A 158 4.85 5.17 -12.22
C ALA A 158 4.78 6.64 -12.66
N GLN A 159 3.69 7.08 -13.28
CA GLN A 159 3.51 8.48 -13.65
C GLN A 159 3.15 9.30 -12.41
N ASP A 160 3.93 10.35 -12.19
CA ASP A 160 3.59 11.42 -11.26
C ASP A 160 2.20 11.96 -11.64
N SER A 161 1.19 11.68 -10.82
CA SER A 161 -0.20 12.10 -11.05
C SER A 161 -0.34 13.63 -11.12
N PHE A 162 0.73 14.37 -10.84
CA PHE A 162 0.83 15.81 -10.89
C PHE A 162 1.86 16.31 -11.92
N ALA A 163 2.46 15.42 -12.72
CA ALA A 163 3.23 15.88 -13.88
C ALA A 163 2.25 16.61 -14.82
N PRO A 164 2.54 17.85 -15.26
CA PRO A 164 1.66 18.57 -16.17
C PRO A 164 1.55 17.74 -17.46
N SER A 165 0.41 17.08 -17.63
CA SER A 165 0.05 16.50 -18.93
C SER A 165 -0.08 17.67 -19.89
N THR A 166 0.86 17.82 -20.80
CA THR A 166 0.76 18.69 -21.96
C THR A 166 -0.29 18.09 -22.90
N VAL A 167 -1.56 18.15 -22.48
CA VAL A 167 -2.68 17.95 -23.39
C VAL A 167 -3.15 19.35 -23.76
N GLU A 168 -3.02 19.70 -25.05
CA GLU A 168 -3.71 20.82 -25.65
C GLU A 168 -5.15 20.85 -25.17
N GLN A 169 -5.53 21.92 -24.46
CA GLN A 169 -6.91 22.17 -24.03
C GLN A 169 -7.76 22.49 -25.26
N SER A 170 -8.31 21.45 -25.88
CA SER A 170 -9.55 21.60 -26.62
C SER A 170 -10.69 21.75 -25.62
N ALA A 171 -11.27 22.94 -25.55
CA ALA A 171 -12.34 23.32 -24.66
C ALA A 171 -13.53 22.34 -24.80
N ILE A 172 -13.83 21.57 -23.76
CA ILE A 172 -15.04 20.77 -23.67
C ILE A 172 -16.06 21.57 -22.84
N PRO A 173 -17.30 21.80 -23.35
CA PRO A 173 -18.34 22.54 -22.63
C PRO A 173 -18.83 21.77 -21.40
N TRP A 174 -19.09 22.48 -20.33
CA TRP A 174 -19.65 21.97 -19.09
C TRP A 174 -21.03 21.32 -19.30
N GLN A 175 -21.10 19.98 -19.30
CA GLN A 175 -22.35 19.27 -19.09
C GLN A 175 -22.45 18.82 -17.63
N LYS A 176 -23.52 19.28 -16.96
CA LYS A 176 -23.91 18.86 -15.61
C LYS A 176 -24.04 17.33 -15.55
N ARG A 177 -23.16 16.66 -14.80
CA ARG A 177 -23.33 15.24 -14.45
C ARG A 177 -24.06 15.13 -13.11
N SER A 178 -25.17 14.42 -13.13
CA SER A 178 -25.94 14.01 -11.97
C SER A 178 -25.12 13.13 -11.02
N ARG A 179 -25.29 13.37 -9.72
CA ARG A 179 -24.69 12.61 -8.63
C ARG A 179 -25.16 11.15 -8.67
N SER A 180 -24.24 10.22 -8.73
CA SER A 180 -24.45 8.87 -8.22
C SER A 180 -23.49 8.65 -7.04
N THR A 181 -24.10 8.41 -5.91
CA THR A 181 -23.46 8.15 -4.62
C THR A 181 -22.97 6.71 -4.58
N ALA A 182 -21.66 6.51 -4.47
CA ALA A 182 -21.08 5.35 -3.84
C ALA A 182 -19.72 5.74 -3.27
N SER A 183 -19.73 6.18 -2.03
CA SER A 183 -18.53 6.43 -1.25
C SER A 183 -18.48 5.38 -0.15
N THR A 184 -17.52 4.47 -0.22
CA THR A 184 -17.13 3.66 0.94
C THR A 184 -15.65 3.94 1.19
N VAL A 185 -15.39 5.07 1.83
CA VAL A 185 -14.11 5.34 2.48
C VAL A 185 -14.27 4.91 3.93
N CYS A 186 -13.64 3.80 4.32
CA CYS A 186 -13.49 3.47 5.73
C CYS A 186 -12.47 4.42 6.36
N ALA A 187 -12.97 5.45 7.03
CA ALA A 187 -12.18 6.23 7.96
C ALA A 187 -12.01 5.44 9.26
N CYS A 188 -10.80 5.35 9.78
CA CYS A 188 -10.52 4.84 11.14
C CYS A 188 -11.25 5.72 12.17
N PRO A 189 -12.11 5.17 13.05
CA PRO A 189 -12.69 5.95 14.13
C PRO A 189 -11.62 6.13 15.22
N ILE A 190 -11.33 7.38 15.53
CA ILE A 190 -10.63 7.76 16.77
C ILE A 190 -11.67 7.61 17.88
N THR A 191 -11.61 6.53 18.65
CA THR A 191 -12.42 6.38 19.85
C THR A 191 -11.77 7.15 21.00
N SER A 192 -12.35 8.30 21.34
CA SER A 192 -12.17 8.93 22.63
C SER A 192 -12.85 8.08 23.70
N SER A 193 -12.08 7.57 24.65
CA SER A 193 -12.57 6.88 25.83
C SER A 193 -13.26 7.86 26.77
N SER A 194 -14.58 7.79 26.88
CA SER A 194 -15.33 8.35 27.99
C SER A 194 -15.67 7.24 28.99
N SER A 195 -15.28 7.47 30.24
CA SER A 195 -15.49 6.68 31.43
C SER A 195 -16.96 6.29 31.65
N LEU A 196 -17.21 5.00 31.90
CA LEU A 196 -18.43 4.57 32.57
C LEU A 196 -18.08 4.10 33.99
N ARG A 197 -18.65 4.79 34.96
CA ARG A 197 -18.69 4.39 36.37
C ARG A 197 -19.70 3.24 36.52
N ALA A 198 -19.26 2.24 37.25
CA ALA A 198 -20.15 1.21 37.78
C ALA A 198 -20.89 1.74 39.05
N THR A 199 -22.14 1.41 39.15
CA THR A 199 -22.88 1.20 40.39
C THR A 199 -23.18 -0.30 40.50
#